data_df7ba569bb43ea263476e1e3dce30b60
#
_entry.id   df7ba569bb43ea263476e1e3dce30b60
#
_cell.length_a   1.000
_cell.length_b   1.000
_cell.length_c   1.000
_cell.angle_alpha   90.00
_cell.angle_beta   90.00
_cell.angle_gamma   90.00
#
_symmetry.space_group_name_H-M   'P 1'
#
loop_
_entity.id
_entity.type
_entity.pdbx_description
1 polymer ?
#
loop_
_entity_poly.entity_id
_entity_poly.type
_entity_poly.pdbx_seq_one_letter_code
_entity_poly.pdbx_strand_id
1 'polypeptide(L)'
;FILYHIFADFALCGIALEHVQHVSLKSGVEGSRTRLLPGDVLVSITADLGSIGYVGEDMGEAYINQHIALVRFRNPSQGKVMAWYFRSDFGQADLLKNKRGAGKLGLGLEDIRGVKVPFVSEAEGSRILERIEQRFSACEQMERTIETALRQSEALRQSILKKAFEGD
;
A
#
# COMPACT_ATOMS: atom_id res chain seq x y z
N PHE A 1 17.15 -6.86 13.27
CA PHE A 1 15.90 -7.36 12.68
C PHE A 1 14.88 -6.24 12.69
N ILE A 2 14.11 -6.09 11.62
CA ILE A 2 13.20 -4.98 11.43
C ILE A 2 11.78 -5.53 11.47
N LEU A 3 10.97 -5.08 12.43
CA LEU A 3 9.56 -5.37 12.51
C LEU A 3 8.80 -4.20 11.90
N TYR A 4 8.09 -4.41 10.78
CA TYR A 4 7.36 -3.35 10.14
C TYR A 4 5.98 -3.16 10.80
N HIS A 5 5.72 -1.94 11.27
CA HIS A 5 4.37 -1.43 11.41
C HIS A 5 3.96 -0.89 10.04
N ILE A 6 3.00 -1.53 9.40
CA ILE A 6 2.47 -1.02 8.16
C ILE A 6 1.49 0.08 8.50
N PHE A 7 1.92 1.35 8.34
CA PHE A 7 1.00 2.41 8.05
C PHE A 7 0.89 2.48 6.53
N ALA A 8 -0.31 2.31 6.01
CA ALA A 8 -0.56 2.43 4.59
C ALA A 8 -0.42 3.89 4.19
N ASP A 9 0.76 4.29 3.77
CA ASP A 9 0.85 5.47 2.95
C ASP A 9 0.42 5.09 1.53
N PHE A 10 -0.73 5.62 1.13
CA PHE A 10 -1.55 5.14 0.02
C PHE A 10 -1.02 5.49 -1.37
N ALA A 11 0.14 6.14 -1.46
CA ALA A 11 0.52 6.77 -2.70
C ALA A 11 0.86 5.80 -3.83
N LEU A 12 1.46 4.63 -3.65
CA LEU A 12 1.92 3.79 -4.78
C LEU A 12 2.14 2.31 -4.43
N CYS A 13 1.21 1.63 -3.76
CA CYS A 13 1.39 0.19 -3.41
C CYS A 13 2.66 -0.12 -2.60
N GLY A 14 3.29 0.88 -1.98
CA GLY A 14 4.49 0.73 -1.17
C GLY A 14 4.18 0.44 0.29
N ILE A 15 5.22 0.08 1.02
CA ILE A 15 5.21 -0.03 2.48
C ILE A 15 5.89 1.24 2.99
N ALA A 16 5.18 2.04 3.82
CA ALA A 16 5.79 3.17 4.49
C ALA A 16 6.77 2.66 5.57
N LEU A 17 8.03 3.10 5.49
CA LEU A 17 9.09 2.65 6.39
C LEU A 17 9.34 3.63 7.55
N GLU A 18 8.50 4.64 7.71
CA GLU A 18 8.72 5.75 8.66
C GLU A 18 8.63 5.34 10.14
N HIS A 19 7.94 4.25 10.44
CA HIS A 19 7.73 3.76 11.81
C HIS A 19 8.15 2.30 11.98
N VAL A 20 9.38 2.01 11.62
CA VAL A 20 9.95 0.67 11.72
C VAL A 20 10.39 0.37 13.15
N GLN A 21 9.98 -0.75 13.72
CA GLN A 21 10.49 -1.23 15.00
C GLN A 21 11.62 -2.22 14.77
N HIS A 22 12.77 -1.96 15.40
CA HIS A 22 13.88 -2.90 15.44
C HIS A 22 13.74 -3.85 16.62
N VAL A 23 13.69 -5.15 16.35
CA VAL A 23 13.60 -6.19 17.38
C VAL A 23 14.71 -7.20 17.22
N SER A 24 15.23 -7.68 18.34
CA SER A 24 16.16 -8.81 18.36
C SER A 24 15.36 -10.11 18.46
N LEU A 25 15.36 -10.91 17.39
CA LEU A 25 14.79 -12.26 17.44
C LEU A 25 15.82 -13.21 18.03
N LYS A 26 15.41 -14.02 19.01
CA LYS A 26 16.22 -15.16 19.46
C LYS A 26 16.32 -16.16 18.31
N SER A 27 17.53 -16.56 17.97
CA SER A 27 17.78 -17.47 16.86
C SER A 27 16.95 -18.76 17.01
N GLY A 28 16.16 -19.07 16.00
CA GLY A 28 15.80 -20.45 15.70
C GLY A 28 14.35 -20.81 15.45
N VAL A 29 13.29 -20.07 15.81
CA VAL A 29 11.98 -20.74 15.78
C VAL A 29 10.80 -19.96 15.20
N GLU A 30 10.61 -18.69 15.40
CA GLU A 30 9.34 -18.04 15.00
C GLU A 30 9.38 -17.16 13.75
N GLY A 31 10.54 -16.76 13.28
CA GLY A 31 10.68 -15.79 12.20
C GLY A 31 10.48 -16.31 10.77
N SER A 32 10.73 -17.60 10.50
CA SER A 32 10.83 -18.09 9.12
C SER A 32 9.52 -18.01 8.31
N ARG A 33 8.38 -18.12 8.97
CA ARG A 33 7.06 -18.06 8.31
C ARG A 33 6.53 -16.64 8.11
N THR A 34 7.06 -15.69 8.85
CA THR A 34 6.63 -14.29 8.86
C THR A 34 7.64 -13.35 8.18
N ARG A 35 8.75 -13.92 7.68
CA ARG A 35 9.73 -13.18 6.88
C ARG A 35 9.11 -12.73 5.56
N LEU A 36 9.32 -11.47 5.23
CA LEU A 36 8.87 -10.85 3.99
C LEU A 36 9.74 -11.28 2.81
N LEU A 37 9.09 -11.55 1.68
CA LEU A 37 9.74 -11.82 0.42
C LEU A 37 9.11 -10.96 -0.67
N PRO A 38 9.85 -10.61 -1.74
CA PRO A 38 9.28 -9.94 -2.89
C PRO A 38 8.07 -10.68 -3.44
N GLY A 39 7.00 -9.95 -3.74
CA GLY A 39 5.73 -10.51 -4.18
C GLY A 39 4.70 -10.76 -3.07
N ASP A 40 5.08 -10.61 -1.80
CA ASP A 40 4.14 -10.76 -0.70
C ASP A 40 3.14 -9.60 -0.65
N VAL A 41 1.89 -9.93 -0.31
CA VAL A 41 0.84 -8.97 -0.03
C VAL A 41 0.54 -9.00 1.46
N LEU A 42 0.49 -7.83 2.05
CA LEU A 42 0.27 -7.63 3.47
C LEU A 42 -1.10 -7.03 3.70
N VAL A 43 -1.86 -7.61 4.62
CA VAL A 43 -3.22 -7.18 4.94
C VAL A 43 -3.28 -6.85 6.42
N SER A 44 -3.66 -5.62 6.78
CA SER A 44 -3.93 -5.28 8.17
C SER A 44 -5.21 -5.95 8.64
N ILE A 45 -5.12 -6.73 9.72
CA ILE A 45 -6.23 -7.52 10.29
C ILE A 45 -6.76 -6.95 11.60
N THR A 46 -6.16 -5.88 12.08
CA THR A 46 -6.61 -5.12 13.27
C THR A 46 -6.31 -3.64 13.08
N ALA A 47 -6.88 -2.78 13.93
CA ALA A 47 -6.73 -1.32 13.90
C ALA A 47 -7.14 -0.72 12.56
N ASP A 48 -6.23 -0.52 11.63
CA ASP A 48 -6.47 -0.03 10.28
C ASP A 48 -6.84 -1.21 9.34
N LEU A 49 -8.01 -1.77 9.59
CA LEU A 49 -8.48 -3.01 9.02
C LEU A 49 -8.62 -2.95 7.51
N GLY A 50 -8.00 -3.88 6.80
CA GLY A 50 -8.08 -3.98 5.34
C GLY A 50 -7.04 -3.14 4.58
N SER A 51 -6.14 -2.43 5.28
CA SER A 51 -5.02 -1.76 4.63
C SER A 51 -4.09 -2.77 3.96
N ILE A 52 -3.67 -2.45 2.74
CA ILE A 52 -2.91 -3.36 1.87
C ILE A 52 -1.51 -2.80 1.62
N GLY A 53 -0.50 -3.61 1.91
CA GLY A 53 0.89 -3.38 1.50
C GLY A 53 1.35 -4.41 0.47
N TYR A 54 2.32 -4.03 -0.36
CA TYR A 54 2.96 -4.92 -1.32
C TYR A 54 4.48 -4.86 -1.17
N VAL A 55 5.12 -6.01 -1.06
CA VAL A 55 6.56 -6.14 -0.97
C VAL A 55 7.13 -6.21 -2.39
N GLY A 56 7.62 -5.07 -2.90
CA GLY A 56 8.14 -4.96 -4.28
C GLY A 56 9.55 -5.47 -4.46
N GLU A 57 10.36 -5.37 -3.42
CA GLU A 57 11.79 -5.68 -3.44
C GLU A 57 12.23 -6.43 -2.18
N ASP A 58 13.46 -6.93 -2.17
CA ASP A 58 14.01 -7.59 -0.98
C ASP A 58 14.25 -6.57 0.14
N MET A 59 13.55 -6.75 1.22
CA MET A 59 13.64 -5.91 2.41
C MET A 59 14.63 -6.47 3.45
N GLY A 60 15.45 -7.46 3.09
CA GLY A 60 16.38 -8.11 3.99
C GLY A 60 15.69 -8.96 5.07
N GLU A 61 16.11 -8.81 6.31
CA GLU A 61 15.51 -9.53 7.45
C GLU A 61 14.32 -8.76 8.02
N ALA A 62 13.23 -8.73 7.28
CA ALA A 62 11.99 -8.08 7.63
C ALA A 62 10.88 -9.10 7.95
N TYR A 63 10.05 -8.79 8.94
CA TYR A 63 9.02 -9.70 9.46
C TYR A 63 7.73 -8.94 9.73
N ILE A 64 6.60 -9.62 9.64
CA ILE A 64 5.30 -9.07 10.06
C ILE A 64 5.09 -9.26 11.58
N ASN A 65 4.21 -8.44 12.13
CA ASN A 65 3.70 -8.58 13.50
C ASN A 65 2.32 -9.28 13.51
N GLN A 66 1.75 -9.45 14.71
CA GLN A 66 0.45 -10.11 14.91
C GLN A 66 -0.76 -9.32 14.36
N HIS A 67 -0.57 -8.10 13.88
CA HIS A 67 -1.63 -7.24 13.34
C HIS A 67 -1.76 -7.33 11.83
N ILE A 68 -0.89 -8.13 11.19
CA ILE A 68 -0.79 -8.23 9.75
C ILE A 68 -0.89 -9.69 9.33
N ALA A 69 -1.71 -9.95 8.34
CA ALA A 69 -1.72 -11.21 7.61
C ALA A 69 -0.81 -11.10 6.38
N LEU A 70 0.06 -12.10 6.20
CA LEU A 70 0.91 -12.25 5.03
C LEU A 70 0.23 -13.19 4.03
N VAL A 71 -0.01 -12.68 2.84
CA VAL A 71 -0.56 -13.44 1.71
C VAL A 71 0.54 -13.63 0.68
N ARG A 72 0.99 -14.87 0.55
CA ARG A 72 2.03 -15.26 -0.41
C ARG A 72 1.43 -16.09 -1.53
N PHE A 73 1.51 -15.60 -2.73
CA PHE A 73 1.06 -16.31 -3.92
C PHE A 73 2.13 -17.30 -4.39
N ARG A 74 1.69 -18.42 -4.99
CA ARG A 74 2.63 -19.41 -5.57
C ARG A 74 3.48 -18.82 -6.69
N ASN A 75 2.88 -17.93 -7.48
CA ASN A 75 3.58 -17.10 -8.45
C ASN A 75 3.70 -15.67 -7.91
N PRO A 76 4.91 -15.20 -7.56
CA PRO A 76 5.12 -13.85 -7.01
C PRO A 76 4.62 -12.72 -7.93
N SER A 77 4.60 -12.93 -9.26
CA SER A 77 4.09 -11.93 -10.21
C SER A 77 2.61 -11.60 -10.01
N GLN A 78 1.84 -12.51 -9.41
CA GLN A 78 0.44 -12.28 -9.08
C GLN A 78 0.26 -11.34 -7.88
N GLY A 79 1.26 -11.22 -7.00
CA GLY A 79 1.17 -10.43 -5.78
C GLY A 79 0.82 -8.97 -6.06
N LYS A 80 1.50 -8.33 -7.01
CA LYS A 80 1.26 -6.92 -7.36
C LYS A 80 -0.16 -6.68 -7.89
N VAL A 81 -0.65 -7.56 -8.76
CA VAL A 81 -2.03 -7.48 -9.29
C VAL A 81 -3.05 -7.66 -8.18
N MET A 82 -2.82 -8.64 -7.30
CA MET A 82 -3.72 -8.92 -6.18
C MET A 82 -3.68 -7.82 -5.13
N ALA A 83 -2.54 -7.18 -4.89
CA ALA A 83 -2.47 -6.00 -4.03
C ALA A 83 -3.37 -4.88 -4.56
N TRP A 84 -3.36 -4.61 -5.87
CA TRP A 84 -4.27 -3.66 -6.49
C TRP A 84 -5.73 -4.08 -6.42
N TYR A 85 -6.01 -5.39 -6.65
CA TYR A 85 -7.36 -5.92 -6.48
C TYR A 85 -7.88 -5.69 -5.06
N PHE A 86 -7.12 -6.06 -4.04
CA PHE A 86 -7.53 -5.87 -2.65
C PHE A 86 -7.67 -4.40 -2.23
N ARG A 87 -7.04 -3.47 -2.93
CA ARG A 87 -7.23 -2.02 -2.72
C ARG A 87 -8.45 -1.46 -3.43
N SER A 88 -9.01 -2.17 -4.40
CA SER A 88 -10.25 -1.77 -5.06
C SER A 88 -11.47 -1.95 -4.15
N ASP A 89 -12.56 -1.23 -4.44
CA ASP A 89 -13.82 -1.37 -3.71
C ASP A 89 -14.33 -2.80 -3.70
N PHE A 90 -14.15 -3.54 -4.81
CA PHE A 90 -14.53 -4.94 -4.92
C PHE A 90 -13.71 -5.83 -3.99
N GLY A 91 -12.39 -5.68 -4.01
CA GLY A 91 -11.49 -6.45 -3.16
C GLY A 91 -11.68 -6.13 -1.68
N GLN A 92 -11.91 -4.85 -1.34
CA GLN A 92 -12.24 -4.42 0.02
C GLN A 92 -13.57 -5.00 0.49
N ALA A 93 -14.59 -5.00 -0.34
CA ALA A 93 -15.89 -5.59 -0.01
C ALA A 93 -15.76 -7.09 0.30
N ASP A 94 -15.01 -7.84 -0.52
CA ASP A 94 -14.78 -9.26 -0.30
C ASP A 94 -13.91 -9.53 0.94
N LEU A 95 -12.86 -8.74 1.16
CA LEU A 95 -11.95 -8.86 2.28
C LEU A 95 -12.67 -8.58 3.62
N LEU A 96 -13.48 -7.53 3.69
CA LEU A 96 -14.14 -7.07 4.90
C LEU A 96 -15.50 -7.73 5.17
N LYS A 97 -15.95 -8.61 4.29
CA LYS A 97 -17.26 -9.27 4.39
C LYS A 97 -17.45 -10.01 5.73
N ASN A 98 -16.40 -10.63 6.22
CA ASN A 98 -16.44 -11.47 7.42
C ASN A 98 -15.83 -10.81 8.66
N LYS A 99 -15.66 -9.46 8.64
CA LYS A 99 -15.16 -8.73 9.82
C LYS A 99 -16.01 -9.02 11.05
N ARG A 100 -15.37 -9.29 12.20
CA ARG A 100 -16.01 -9.70 13.46
C ARG A 100 -15.63 -8.73 14.58
N GLY A 101 -16.51 -8.61 15.56
CA GLY A 101 -16.29 -7.86 16.80
C GLY A 101 -17.31 -6.75 17.02
N ALA A 102 -17.80 -6.64 18.26
CA ALA A 102 -18.77 -5.62 18.64
C ALA A 102 -18.13 -4.28 19.05
N GLY A 103 -16.86 -4.30 19.49
CA GLY A 103 -16.15 -3.09 19.93
C GLY A 103 -14.82 -2.87 19.20
N LYS A 104 -14.09 -3.95 18.90
CA LYS A 104 -12.84 -3.91 18.14
C LYS A 104 -12.97 -4.86 16.96
N LEU A 105 -13.17 -4.31 15.78
CA LEU A 105 -13.29 -5.10 14.56
C LEU A 105 -11.96 -5.76 14.23
N GLY A 106 -11.99 -7.01 13.74
CA GLY A 106 -10.82 -7.77 13.30
C GLY A 106 -11.18 -8.78 12.22
N LEU A 107 -10.16 -9.26 11.53
CA LEU A 107 -10.21 -10.38 10.59
C LEU A 107 -9.37 -11.53 11.14
N GLY A 108 -9.87 -12.74 11.06
CA GLY A 108 -9.08 -13.95 11.32
C GLY A 108 -8.31 -14.38 10.07
N LEU A 109 -7.27 -15.19 10.26
CA LEU A 109 -6.52 -15.75 9.12
C LEU A 109 -7.42 -16.63 8.23
N GLU A 110 -8.42 -17.29 8.79
CA GLU A 110 -9.40 -18.09 8.04
C GLU A 110 -10.31 -17.20 7.19
N ASP A 111 -10.63 -15.98 7.65
CA ASP A 111 -11.39 -15.02 6.88
C ASP A 111 -10.59 -14.57 5.65
N ILE A 112 -9.27 -14.33 5.81
CA ILE A 112 -8.35 -14.00 4.70
C ILE A 112 -8.22 -15.18 3.72
N ARG A 113 -8.06 -16.40 4.22
CA ARG A 113 -7.95 -17.62 3.39
C ARG A 113 -9.21 -17.90 2.59
N GLY A 114 -10.37 -17.51 3.12
CA GLY A 114 -11.67 -17.70 2.49
C GLY A 114 -12.01 -16.67 1.42
N VAL A 115 -11.21 -15.61 1.24
CA VAL A 115 -11.48 -14.58 0.25
C VAL A 115 -11.33 -15.16 -1.16
N LYS A 116 -12.37 -14.99 -1.96
CA LYS A 116 -12.35 -15.39 -3.37
C LYS A 116 -11.68 -14.31 -4.19
N VAL A 117 -10.60 -14.65 -4.85
CA VAL A 117 -9.86 -13.75 -5.73
C VAL A 117 -10.07 -14.12 -7.20
N PRO A 118 -10.07 -13.17 -8.13
CA PRO A 118 -10.14 -13.47 -9.54
C PRO A 118 -8.90 -14.24 -9.99
N PHE A 119 -9.09 -15.21 -10.85
CA PHE A 119 -7.98 -15.83 -11.55
C PHE A 119 -7.53 -14.90 -12.68
N VAL A 120 -6.26 -14.51 -12.66
CA VAL A 120 -5.66 -13.63 -13.65
C VAL A 120 -4.45 -14.34 -14.26
N SER A 121 -4.44 -14.52 -15.57
CA SER A 121 -3.27 -15.05 -16.28
C SER A 121 -2.10 -14.04 -16.20
N GLU A 122 -0.89 -14.51 -16.37
CA GLU A 122 0.30 -13.64 -16.30
C GLU A 122 0.25 -12.52 -17.35
N ALA A 123 -0.14 -12.85 -18.58
CA ALA A 123 -0.28 -11.87 -19.66
C ALA A 123 -1.37 -10.82 -19.39
N GLU A 124 -2.46 -11.22 -18.75
CA GLU A 124 -3.53 -10.31 -18.34
C GLU A 124 -3.10 -9.45 -17.17
N GLY A 125 -2.43 -10.03 -16.17
CA GLY A 125 -1.86 -9.34 -15.03
C GLY A 125 -0.89 -8.24 -15.46
N SER A 126 0.01 -8.54 -16.38
CA SER A 126 0.96 -7.55 -16.93
C SER A 126 0.23 -6.38 -17.59
N ARG A 127 -0.80 -6.68 -18.41
CA ARG A 127 -1.61 -5.62 -19.06
C ARG A 127 -2.38 -4.76 -18.04
N ILE A 128 -2.91 -5.38 -16.98
CA ILE A 128 -3.59 -4.65 -15.90
C ILE A 128 -2.61 -3.70 -15.22
N LEU A 129 -1.43 -4.19 -14.81
CA LEU A 129 -0.41 -3.39 -14.14
C LEU A 129 0.07 -2.24 -15.01
N GLU A 130 0.39 -2.50 -16.28
CA GLU A 130 0.80 -1.47 -17.23
C GLU A 130 -0.27 -0.35 -17.34
N ARG A 131 -1.53 -0.73 -17.40
CA ARG A 131 -2.63 0.22 -17.50
C ARG A 131 -2.82 1.04 -16.22
N ILE A 132 -2.61 0.43 -15.06
CA ILE A 132 -2.62 1.11 -13.75
C ILE A 132 -1.48 2.11 -13.71
N GLU A 133 -0.25 1.70 -14.03
CA GLU A 133 0.94 2.54 -14.01
C GLU A 133 0.81 3.74 -14.97
N GLN A 134 0.29 3.54 -16.17
CA GLN A 134 0.00 4.62 -17.12
C GLN A 134 -0.98 5.65 -16.54
N ARG A 135 -2.04 5.19 -15.86
CA ARG A 135 -3.03 6.08 -15.26
C ARG A 135 -2.45 6.87 -14.09
N PHE A 136 -1.68 6.23 -13.22
CA PHE A 136 -1.04 6.93 -12.10
C PHE A 136 -0.01 7.94 -12.59
N SER A 137 0.82 7.59 -13.56
CA SER A 137 1.78 8.53 -14.17
C SER A 137 1.09 9.76 -14.76
N ALA A 138 -0.07 9.58 -15.42
CA ALA A 138 -0.86 10.71 -15.91
C ALA A 138 -1.41 11.59 -14.78
N CYS A 139 -1.89 10.98 -13.68
CA CYS A 139 -2.35 11.74 -12.50
C CYS A 139 -1.20 12.54 -11.87
N GLU A 140 -0.03 11.93 -11.65
CA GLU A 140 1.15 12.61 -11.12
C GLU A 140 1.58 13.80 -12.00
N GLN A 141 1.52 13.64 -13.32
CA GLN A 141 1.83 14.74 -14.22
C GLN A 141 0.83 15.89 -14.11
N MET A 142 -0.45 15.58 -13.95
CA MET A 142 -1.48 16.61 -13.71
C MET A 142 -1.27 17.31 -12.37
N GLU A 143 -0.97 16.58 -11.30
CA GLU A 143 -0.67 17.15 -9.97
C GLU A 143 0.51 18.13 -10.05
N ARG A 144 1.63 17.74 -10.66
CA ARG A 144 2.79 18.62 -10.84
C ARG A 144 2.45 19.88 -11.65
N THR A 145 1.58 19.75 -12.65
CA THR A 145 1.14 20.89 -13.47
C THR A 145 0.29 21.86 -12.62
N ILE A 146 -0.63 21.30 -11.81
CA ILE A 146 -1.48 22.11 -10.91
C ILE A 146 -0.63 22.83 -9.86
N GLU A 147 0.31 22.14 -9.21
CA GLU A 147 1.21 22.75 -8.23
C GLU A 147 2.05 23.88 -8.83
N THR A 148 2.51 23.70 -10.07
CA THR A 148 3.27 24.73 -10.79
C THR A 148 2.40 25.93 -11.09
N ALA A 149 1.17 25.73 -11.58
CA ALA A 149 0.23 26.80 -11.85
C ALA A 149 -0.16 27.56 -10.58
N LEU A 150 -0.37 26.86 -9.45
CA LEU A 150 -0.64 27.49 -8.15
C LEU A 150 0.51 28.39 -7.70
N ARG A 151 1.76 27.90 -7.79
CA ARG A 151 2.95 28.70 -7.43
C ARG A 151 3.10 29.93 -8.32
N GLN A 152 2.86 29.79 -9.62
CA GLN A 152 2.90 30.93 -10.55
C GLN A 152 1.81 31.95 -10.25
N SER A 153 0.59 31.50 -9.97
CA SER A 153 -0.52 32.36 -9.59
C SER A 153 -0.24 33.15 -8.33
N GLU A 154 0.31 32.50 -7.29
CA GLU A 154 0.68 33.17 -6.05
C GLU A 154 1.81 34.19 -6.27
N ALA A 155 2.84 33.85 -7.04
CA ALA A 155 3.92 34.77 -7.38
C ALA A 155 3.40 36.00 -8.15
N LEU A 156 2.47 35.79 -9.10
CA LEU A 156 1.83 36.87 -9.83
C LEU A 156 1.03 37.80 -8.92
N ARG A 157 0.22 37.19 -8.02
CA ARG A 157 -0.56 37.92 -7.01
C ARG A 157 0.34 38.79 -6.13
N GLN A 158 1.44 38.23 -5.63
CA GLN A 158 2.41 39.00 -4.84
C GLN A 158 3.07 40.14 -5.63
N SER A 159 3.41 39.87 -6.91
CA SER A 159 3.97 40.91 -7.80
C SER A 159 2.99 42.05 -8.02
N ILE A 160 1.70 41.74 -8.26
CA ILE A 160 0.66 42.78 -8.45
C ILE A 160 0.50 43.62 -7.17
N LEU A 161 0.40 42.95 -5.99
CA LEU A 161 0.28 43.65 -4.72
C LEU A 161 1.49 44.56 -4.45
N LYS A 162 2.70 44.04 -4.68
CA LYS A 162 3.93 44.82 -4.53
C LYS A 162 3.90 46.07 -5.39
N LYS A 163 3.62 45.97 -6.71
CA LYS A 163 3.51 47.11 -7.60
C LYS A 163 2.44 48.11 -7.16
N ALA A 164 1.28 47.62 -6.70
CA ALA A 164 0.19 48.49 -6.27
C ALA A 164 0.55 49.33 -5.02
N PHE A 165 1.39 48.80 -4.13
CA PHE A 165 1.78 49.51 -2.91
C PHE A 165 3.10 50.25 -2.98
N GLU A 166 4.00 49.92 -3.93
CA GLU A 166 5.26 50.60 -4.12
C GLU A 166 5.17 51.82 -5.08
N GLY A 167 4.09 51.95 -5.83
CA GLY A 167 3.77 53.17 -6.59
C GLY A 167 4.57 53.35 -7.87
N ASP A 168 4.77 52.29 -8.66
CA ASP A 168 5.30 52.34 -10.05
C ASP A 168 4.16 52.39 -11.08
#